data_1be2f2adb978530d1d907eda2e1e5ca1
#
_entry.id   1be2f2adb978530d1d907eda2e1e5ca1
#
_cell.length_a   1.000
_cell.length_b   1.000
_cell.length_c   1.000
_cell.angle_alpha   90.00
_cell.angle_beta   90.00
_cell.angle_gamma   90.00
#
_symmetry.space_group_name_H-M   'P 1'
#
loop_
_entity.id
_entity.type
_entity.pdbx_description
1 polymer ?
#
loop_
_entity_poly.entity_id
_entity_poly.type
_entity_poly.pdbx_seq_one_letter_code
_entity_poly.pdbx_strand_id
1 'polypeptide(L)'
;RNKEFGELSVIVKDKKEYFEAIPVATILGYQNPRGAILRHCKEEGVLFQDVRVVTGVKKDGSNAEKFVSKKYISEGNLYRLIMKSKLPSAINFENWIMDEVIPEIRKHGAYLNDDVIEKTLKDPDFIIHLATELKKERQEKLIAQRKVENLEAIITIDTPYTNFGKKVAVSSDA
;
A
#
# COMPACT_ATOMS: atom_id res chain seq x y z
N ARG A 1 7.12 5.59 12.43
CA ARG A 1 8.23 4.79 13.00
C ARG A 1 7.78 4.20 14.33
N ASN A 2 7.44 2.93 14.35
CA ASN A 2 7.27 2.21 15.61
C ASN A 2 8.63 1.64 16.01
N LYS A 3 9.09 1.93 17.24
CA LYS A 3 10.41 1.51 17.72
C LYS A 3 10.57 -0.02 17.81
N GLU A 4 9.47 -0.75 17.93
CA GLU A 4 9.46 -2.22 18.02
C GLU A 4 9.55 -2.94 16.67
N PHE A 5 9.05 -2.33 15.58
CA PHE A 5 8.90 -3.01 14.30
C PHE A 5 9.83 -2.49 13.20
N GLY A 6 10.73 -1.56 13.54
CA GLY A 6 11.69 -1.00 12.59
C GLY A 6 11.04 -0.10 11.51
N GLU A 7 11.73 0.06 10.40
CA GLU A 7 11.31 0.88 9.28
C GLU A 7 10.61 0.01 8.24
N LEU A 8 9.29 0.20 8.07
CA LEU A 8 8.52 -0.48 7.03
C LEU A 8 8.39 0.45 5.82
N SER A 9 8.82 -0.01 4.66
CA SER A 9 8.64 0.71 3.40
C SER A 9 7.21 0.55 2.91
N VAL A 10 6.54 1.69 2.69
CA VAL A 10 5.18 1.75 2.16
C VAL A 10 5.19 2.57 0.88
N ILE A 11 4.51 2.09 -0.13
CA ILE A 11 4.28 2.81 -1.39
C ILE A 11 2.78 2.96 -1.63
N VAL A 12 2.39 4.04 -2.29
CA VAL A 12 0.99 4.27 -2.69
C VAL A 12 0.90 4.13 -4.20
N LYS A 13 0.01 3.25 -4.66
CA LYS A 13 -0.29 3.06 -6.08
C LYS A 13 -1.80 2.93 -6.26
N ASP A 14 -2.37 3.63 -7.20
CA ASP A 14 -3.81 3.65 -7.48
C ASP A 14 -4.65 3.89 -6.22
N LYS A 15 -4.18 4.81 -5.34
CA LYS A 15 -4.80 5.17 -4.04
C LYS A 15 -4.84 4.03 -3.02
N LYS A 16 -4.08 2.98 -3.23
CA LYS A 16 -3.94 1.85 -2.31
C LYS A 16 -2.54 1.82 -1.75
N GLU A 17 -2.44 1.52 -0.48
CA GLU A 17 -1.17 1.33 0.21
C GLU A 17 -0.67 -0.09 -0.01
N TYR A 18 0.63 -0.18 -0.27
CA TYR A 18 1.34 -1.44 -0.42
C TYR A 18 2.57 -1.45 0.48
N PHE A 19 2.78 -2.55 1.15
CA PHE A 19 3.80 -2.75 2.18
C PHE A 19 4.89 -3.68 1.65
N GLU A 20 6.16 -3.39 1.96
CA GLU A 20 7.26 -4.27 1.54
C GLU A 20 7.10 -5.67 2.17
N ALA A 21 6.93 -6.68 1.34
CA ALA A 21 6.44 -8.00 1.73
C ALA A 21 7.39 -8.78 2.65
N ILE A 22 8.70 -8.75 2.36
CA ILE A 22 9.69 -9.51 3.13
C ILE A 22 9.84 -8.96 4.55
N PRO A 23 10.03 -7.64 4.77
CA PRO A 23 10.08 -7.08 6.11
C PRO A 23 8.80 -7.38 6.93
N VAL A 24 7.63 -7.21 6.32
CA VAL A 24 6.34 -7.55 6.97
C VAL A 24 6.33 -9.00 7.46
N ALA A 25 6.62 -9.95 6.59
CA ALA A 25 6.61 -11.36 6.98
C ALA A 25 7.68 -11.69 8.03
N THR A 26 8.83 -11.02 7.99
CA THR A 26 9.89 -11.17 9.01
C THR A 26 9.42 -10.66 10.37
N ILE A 27 8.83 -9.45 10.42
CA ILE A 27 8.27 -8.85 11.64
C ILE A 27 7.17 -9.75 12.23
N LEU A 28 6.36 -10.38 11.38
CA LEU A 28 5.33 -11.34 11.79
C LEU A 28 5.88 -12.72 12.22
N GLY A 29 7.20 -12.88 12.34
CA GLY A 29 7.84 -14.07 12.86
C GLY A 29 7.90 -15.26 11.92
N TYR A 30 7.66 -15.09 10.63
CA TYR A 30 7.78 -16.17 9.66
C TYR A 30 9.24 -16.58 9.43
N GLN A 31 9.58 -17.84 9.71
CA GLN A 31 10.92 -18.38 9.47
C GLN A 31 11.28 -18.41 7.97
N ASN A 32 10.28 -18.58 7.11
CA ASN A 32 10.42 -18.49 5.66
C ASN A 32 9.48 -17.42 5.12
N PRO A 33 9.87 -16.12 5.11
CA PRO A 33 9.05 -15.02 4.63
C PRO A 33 8.57 -15.18 3.19
N ARG A 34 9.44 -15.63 2.29
CA ARG A 34 9.10 -15.85 0.87
C ARG A 34 8.02 -16.91 0.70
N GLY A 35 8.17 -18.02 1.40
CA GLY A 35 7.20 -19.11 1.39
C GLY A 35 5.87 -18.72 2.04
N ALA A 36 5.89 -17.89 3.09
CA ALA A 36 4.69 -17.36 3.72
C ALA A 36 3.90 -16.46 2.77
N ILE A 37 4.58 -15.52 2.10
CA ILE A 37 3.96 -14.64 1.11
C ILE A 37 3.33 -15.46 -0.02
N LEU A 38 4.03 -16.46 -0.55
CA LEU A 38 3.52 -17.31 -1.62
C LEU A 38 2.26 -18.09 -1.22
N ARG A 39 2.22 -18.58 0.04
CA ARG A 39 1.09 -19.41 0.52
C ARG A 39 -0.13 -18.60 0.96
N HIS A 40 0.09 -17.40 1.50
CA HIS A 40 -0.97 -16.67 2.20
C HIS A 40 -1.43 -15.40 1.48
N CYS A 41 -0.65 -14.87 0.54
CA CYS A 41 -1.02 -13.69 -0.23
C CYS A 41 -1.71 -14.09 -1.54
N LYS A 42 -2.72 -13.33 -1.91
CA LYS A 42 -3.34 -13.42 -3.25
C LYS A 42 -2.52 -12.64 -4.26
N GLU A 43 -2.37 -13.17 -5.46
CA GLU A 43 -1.56 -12.57 -6.53
C GLU A 43 -2.04 -11.18 -6.94
N GLU A 44 -3.35 -10.94 -6.98
CA GLU A 44 -3.94 -9.65 -7.33
C GLU A 44 -3.53 -8.51 -6.36
N GLY A 45 -3.11 -8.88 -5.14
CA GLY A 45 -2.61 -7.94 -4.14
C GLY A 45 -1.08 -7.90 -4.03
N VAL A 46 -0.36 -8.42 -5.03
CA VAL A 46 1.11 -8.40 -5.06
C VAL A 46 1.58 -7.56 -6.22
N LEU A 47 2.54 -6.68 -5.97
CA LEU A 47 3.20 -5.92 -7.02
C LEU A 47 4.73 -5.95 -6.83
N PHE A 48 5.43 -5.74 -7.92
CA PHE A 48 6.88 -5.58 -7.94
C PHE A 48 7.21 -4.12 -8.27
N GLN A 49 8.16 -3.56 -7.53
CA GLN A 49 8.64 -2.22 -7.73
C GLN A 49 10.17 -2.24 -7.70
N ASP A 50 10.77 -1.65 -8.73
CA ASP A 50 12.20 -1.44 -8.74
C ASP A 50 12.56 -0.26 -7.83
N VAL A 51 13.40 -0.52 -6.85
CA VAL A 51 13.84 0.45 -5.86
C VAL A 51 15.35 0.63 -6.00
N ARG A 52 15.79 1.88 -5.99
CA ARG A 52 17.20 2.23 -5.97
C ARG A 52 17.79 1.95 -4.58
N VAL A 53 18.83 1.14 -4.52
CA VAL A 53 19.50 0.77 -3.27
C VAL A 53 20.97 1.15 -3.39
N VAL A 54 21.48 1.84 -2.39
CA VAL A 54 22.92 2.11 -2.27
C VAL A 54 23.62 0.83 -1.82
N THR A 55 24.56 0.34 -2.62
CA THR A 55 25.29 -0.92 -2.36
C THR A 55 26.71 -0.69 -1.86
N GLY A 56 27.19 0.55 -1.87
CA GLY A 56 28.52 0.92 -1.42
C GLY A 56 28.92 2.31 -1.85
N VAL A 57 30.19 2.61 -1.72
CA VAL A 57 30.80 3.87 -2.19
C VAL A 57 31.82 3.53 -3.28
N LYS A 58 31.74 4.22 -4.41
CA LYS A 58 32.70 4.08 -5.51
C LYS A 58 34.05 4.71 -5.12
N LYS A 59 35.10 4.42 -5.88
CA LYS A 59 36.45 4.96 -5.67
C LYS A 59 36.50 6.49 -5.75
N ASP A 60 35.56 7.11 -6.43
CA ASP A 60 35.44 8.58 -6.58
C ASP A 60 34.62 9.24 -5.45
N GLY A 61 34.23 8.48 -4.42
CA GLY A 61 33.44 8.96 -3.28
C GLY A 61 31.91 9.01 -3.54
N SER A 62 31.45 8.74 -4.76
CA SER A 62 30.02 8.69 -5.07
C SER A 62 29.37 7.37 -4.63
N ASN A 63 28.05 7.38 -4.39
CA ASN A 63 27.32 6.18 -4.05
C ASN A 63 27.26 5.21 -5.22
N ALA A 64 27.61 3.94 -4.96
CA ALA A 64 27.31 2.85 -5.88
C ALA A 64 25.84 2.45 -5.69
N GLU A 65 25.02 2.66 -6.72
CA GLU A 65 23.59 2.38 -6.68
C GLU A 65 23.24 1.22 -7.58
N LYS A 66 22.22 0.47 -7.18
CA LYS A 66 21.68 -0.67 -7.92
C LYS A 66 20.16 -0.63 -7.84
N PHE A 67 19.49 -0.93 -8.94
CA PHE A 67 18.05 -1.21 -8.92
C PHE A 67 17.81 -2.65 -8.47
N VAL A 68 16.94 -2.80 -7.48
CA VAL A 68 16.52 -4.09 -6.94
C VAL A 68 15.02 -4.17 -7.02
N SER A 69 14.51 -5.21 -7.67
CA SER A 69 13.08 -5.48 -7.70
C SER A 69 12.61 -5.99 -6.34
N LYS A 70 11.79 -5.20 -5.67
CA LYS A 70 11.19 -5.53 -4.36
C LYS A 70 9.73 -5.91 -4.54
N LYS A 71 9.29 -6.86 -3.73
CA LYS A 71 7.90 -7.30 -3.69
C LYS A 71 7.15 -6.52 -2.63
N TYR A 72 5.98 -5.98 -3.01
CA TYR A 72 5.05 -5.27 -2.14
C TYR A 72 3.71 -5.98 -2.12
N ILE A 73 3.01 -5.91 -1.00
CA ILE A 73 1.71 -6.52 -0.77
C ILE A 73 0.68 -5.48 -0.35
N SER A 74 -0.54 -5.64 -0.84
CA SER A 74 -1.68 -4.81 -0.45
C SER A 74 -2.05 -5.02 1.02
N GLU A 75 -2.79 -4.08 1.58
CA GLU A 75 -3.33 -4.15 2.94
C GLU A 75 -4.12 -5.45 3.20
N GLY A 76 -4.93 -5.90 2.25
CA GLY A 76 -5.64 -7.18 2.37
C GLY A 76 -4.71 -8.39 2.47
N ASN A 77 -3.55 -8.37 1.80
CA ASN A 77 -2.53 -9.42 1.96
C ASN A 77 -1.76 -9.29 3.27
N LEU A 78 -1.53 -8.05 3.76
CA LEU A 78 -0.98 -7.82 5.09
C LEU A 78 -1.86 -8.48 6.16
N TYR A 79 -3.17 -8.25 6.14
CA TYR A 79 -4.10 -8.88 7.08
C TYR A 79 -4.09 -10.40 6.97
N ARG A 80 -4.00 -10.98 5.76
CA ARG A 80 -3.87 -12.46 5.60
C ARG A 80 -2.61 -13.01 6.27
N LEU A 81 -1.49 -12.29 6.20
CA LEU A 81 -0.26 -12.69 6.89
C LEU A 81 -0.42 -12.55 8.41
N ILE A 82 -1.03 -11.48 8.92
CA ILE A 82 -1.29 -11.32 10.35
C ILE A 82 -2.12 -12.48 10.88
N MET A 83 -3.25 -12.80 10.23
CA MET A 83 -4.17 -13.89 10.62
C MET A 83 -3.54 -15.30 10.58
N LYS A 84 -2.41 -15.48 9.94
CA LYS A 84 -1.67 -16.74 9.86
C LYS A 84 -0.36 -16.74 10.64
N SER A 85 -0.02 -15.65 11.28
CA SER A 85 1.13 -15.54 12.17
C SER A 85 0.85 -16.25 13.50
N LYS A 86 1.91 -16.81 14.09
CA LYS A 86 1.85 -17.46 15.41
C LYS A 86 2.36 -16.55 16.53
N LEU A 87 2.64 -15.29 16.23
CA LEU A 87 3.05 -14.34 17.27
C LEU A 87 1.87 -14.02 18.20
N PRO A 88 2.11 -13.93 19.52
CA PRO A 88 1.06 -13.57 20.48
C PRO A 88 0.33 -12.27 20.13
N SER A 89 1.07 -11.26 19.67
CA SER A 89 0.50 -9.97 19.24
C SER A 89 -0.41 -10.10 18.01
N ALA A 90 -0.08 -10.99 17.08
CA ALA A 90 -0.89 -11.26 15.91
C ALA A 90 -2.17 -12.04 16.27
N ILE A 91 -2.07 -12.99 17.19
CA ILE A 91 -3.22 -13.73 17.73
C ILE A 91 -4.17 -12.78 18.47
N ASN A 92 -3.64 -11.89 19.31
CA ASN A 92 -4.45 -10.88 20.00
C ASN A 92 -5.17 -9.96 19.00
N PHE A 93 -4.49 -9.56 17.92
CA PHE A 93 -5.10 -8.77 16.85
C PHE A 93 -6.19 -9.55 16.11
N GLU A 94 -5.97 -10.84 15.81
CA GLU A 94 -6.99 -11.70 15.19
C GLU A 94 -8.23 -11.80 16.07
N ASN A 95 -8.07 -12.12 17.36
CA ASN A 95 -9.18 -12.22 18.31
C ASN A 95 -9.96 -10.90 18.40
N TRP A 96 -9.27 -9.78 18.53
CA TRP A 96 -9.92 -8.46 18.58
C TRP A 96 -10.75 -8.19 17.31
N ILE A 97 -10.19 -8.46 16.13
CA ILE A 97 -10.91 -8.25 14.87
C ILE A 97 -12.14 -9.17 14.76
N MET A 98 -11.97 -10.46 15.11
CA MET A 98 -13.02 -11.46 14.90
C MET A 98 -14.11 -11.43 15.97
N ASP A 99 -13.73 -11.18 17.21
CA ASP A 99 -14.64 -11.27 18.35
C ASP A 99 -15.30 -9.93 18.70
N GLU A 100 -14.69 -8.81 18.29
CA GLU A 100 -15.17 -7.47 18.63
C GLU A 100 -15.50 -6.65 17.37
N VAL A 101 -14.51 -6.33 16.52
CA VAL A 101 -14.69 -5.37 15.43
C VAL A 101 -15.72 -5.83 14.40
N ILE A 102 -15.59 -7.06 13.90
CA ILE A 102 -16.50 -7.60 12.86
C ILE A 102 -17.92 -7.76 13.41
N PRO A 103 -18.17 -8.32 14.61
CA PRO A 103 -19.51 -8.39 15.19
C PRO A 103 -20.17 -7.02 15.38
N GLU A 104 -19.41 -6.01 15.82
CA GLU A 104 -19.93 -4.65 16.00
C GLU A 104 -20.30 -4.02 14.65
N ILE A 105 -19.46 -4.15 13.64
CA ILE A 105 -19.79 -3.68 12.28
C ILE A 105 -21.04 -4.37 11.74
N ARG A 106 -21.17 -5.69 11.97
CA ARG A 106 -22.36 -6.45 11.51
C ARG A 106 -23.64 -6.02 12.22
N LYS A 107 -23.58 -5.70 13.53
CA LYS A 107 -24.75 -5.31 14.32
C LYS A 107 -25.16 -3.86 14.08
N HIS A 108 -24.19 -2.96 14.03
CA HIS A 108 -24.39 -1.51 14.09
C HIS A 108 -24.01 -0.77 12.80
N GLY A 109 -23.43 -1.46 11.83
CA GLY A 109 -22.97 -0.85 10.57
C GLY A 109 -21.65 -0.10 10.68
N ALA A 110 -21.09 0.03 11.90
CA ALA A 110 -19.81 0.70 12.16
C ALA A 110 -19.14 0.12 13.41
N TYR A 111 -17.83 0.31 13.51
CA TYR A 111 -17.05 0.12 14.73
C TYR A 111 -16.58 1.49 15.21
N LEU A 112 -16.89 1.80 16.47
CA LEU A 112 -16.44 3.01 17.16
C LEU A 112 -15.61 2.58 18.38
N ASN A 113 -14.43 3.16 18.54
CA ASN A 113 -13.65 2.92 19.75
C ASN A 113 -14.25 3.67 20.95
N ASP A 114 -13.90 3.23 22.17
CA ASP A 114 -14.44 3.77 23.42
C ASP A 114 -14.29 5.29 23.54
N ASP A 115 -13.15 5.85 23.08
CA ASP A 115 -12.91 7.29 23.10
C ASP A 115 -13.94 8.07 22.28
N VAL A 116 -14.30 7.55 21.10
CA VAL A 116 -15.30 8.16 20.21
C VAL A 116 -16.69 8.02 20.82
N ILE A 117 -17.00 6.87 21.40
CA ILE A 117 -18.27 6.62 22.09
C ILE A 117 -18.43 7.60 23.27
N GLU A 118 -17.42 7.70 24.15
CA GLU A 118 -17.46 8.60 25.28
C GLU A 118 -17.60 10.08 24.89
N LYS A 119 -16.85 10.51 23.85
CA LYS A 119 -16.96 11.88 23.34
C LYS A 119 -18.34 12.16 22.80
N THR A 120 -18.93 11.21 22.07
CA THR A 120 -20.28 11.34 21.51
C THR A 120 -21.36 11.39 22.60
N LEU A 121 -21.20 10.62 23.67
CA LEU A 121 -22.12 10.63 24.81
C LEU A 121 -22.06 11.95 25.61
N LYS A 122 -20.87 12.55 25.70
CA LYS A 122 -20.66 13.86 26.36
C LYS A 122 -21.11 15.03 25.51
N ASP A 123 -20.95 14.93 24.22
CA ASP A 123 -21.29 15.95 23.23
C ASP A 123 -21.86 15.28 21.95
N PRO A 124 -23.18 15.20 21.81
CA PRO A 124 -23.82 14.61 20.63
C PRO A 124 -23.44 15.31 19.30
N ASP A 125 -23.09 16.59 19.34
CA ASP A 125 -22.67 17.35 18.15
C ASP A 125 -21.29 16.92 17.67
N PHE A 126 -20.50 16.23 18.50
CA PHE A 126 -19.21 15.67 18.12
C PHE A 126 -19.29 14.72 16.91
N ILE A 127 -20.31 13.87 16.84
CA ILE A 127 -20.52 12.96 15.67
C ILE A 127 -20.87 13.77 14.42
N ILE A 128 -21.66 14.83 14.56
CA ILE A 128 -22.03 15.70 13.44
C ILE A 128 -20.77 16.40 12.91
N HIS A 129 -19.93 16.89 13.82
CA HIS A 129 -18.67 17.52 13.47
C HIS A 129 -17.73 16.54 12.76
N LEU A 130 -17.54 15.35 13.32
CA LEU A 130 -16.71 14.28 12.72
C LEU A 130 -17.20 13.89 11.32
N ALA A 131 -18.52 13.70 11.14
CA ALA A 131 -19.11 13.39 9.83
C ALA A 131 -18.90 14.52 8.82
N THR A 132 -18.95 15.77 9.28
CA THR A 132 -18.73 16.96 8.45
C THR A 132 -17.28 17.04 8.00
N GLU A 133 -16.32 16.81 8.88
CA GLU A 133 -14.89 16.77 8.55
C GLU A 133 -14.57 15.63 7.58
N LEU A 134 -15.11 14.43 7.79
CA LEU A 134 -14.97 13.30 6.86
C LEU A 134 -15.54 13.61 5.47
N LYS A 135 -16.69 14.31 5.41
CA LYS A 135 -17.28 14.74 4.15
C LYS A 135 -16.35 15.72 3.42
N LYS A 136 -15.80 16.70 4.14
CA LYS A 136 -14.85 17.68 3.60
C LYS A 136 -13.59 17.00 3.05
N GLU A 137 -12.99 16.10 3.84
CA GLU A 137 -11.81 15.35 3.44
C GLU A 137 -12.05 14.52 2.16
N ARG A 138 -13.22 13.86 2.08
CA ARG A 138 -13.61 13.11 0.87
C ARG A 138 -13.75 14.01 -0.36
N GLN A 139 -14.32 15.19 -0.19
CA GLN A 139 -14.46 16.17 -1.29
C GLN A 139 -13.10 16.68 -1.75
N GLU A 140 -12.20 17.02 -0.83
CA GLU A 140 -10.85 17.47 -1.14
C GLU A 140 -10.05 16.37 -1.87
N LYS A 141 -10.12 15.12 -1.40
CA LYS A 141 -9.53 13.97 -2.08
C LYS A 141 -10.07 13.79 -3.51
N LEU A 142 -11.38 13.94 -3.70
CA LEU A 142 -12.02 13.82 -5.01
C LEU A 142 -11.55 14.91 -5.97
N ILE A 143 -11.44 16.16 -5.49
CA ILE A 143 -10.95 17.30 -6.26
C ILE A 143 -9.49 17.10 -6.64
N ALA A 144 -8.64 16.71 -5.68
CA ALA A 144 -7.24 16.43 -5.94
C ALA A 144 -7.07 15.32 -6.98
N GLN A 145 -7.88 14.28 -6.88
CA GLN A 145 -7.90 13.18 -7.82
C GLN A 145 -8.25 13.58 -9.25
N ARG A 146 -9.32 14.38 -9.43
CA ARG A 146 -9.69 14.90 -10.75
C ARG A 146 -8.58 15.77 -11.36
N LYS A 147 -7.86 16.53 -10.51
CA LYS A 147 -6.71 17.31 -10.96
C LYS A 147 -5.59 16.42 -11.50
N VAL A 148 -5.27 15.32 -10.81
CA VAL A 148 -4.25 14.35 -11.26
C VAL A 148 -4.68 13.69 -12.57
N GLU A 149 -5.92 13.20 -12.68
CA GLU A 149 -6.47 12.58 -13.88
C GLU A 149 -6.43 13.55 -15.10
N ASN A 150 -6.75 14.82 -14.88
CA ASN A 150 -6.66 15.84 -15.94
C ASN A 150 -5.21 16.11 -16.36
N LEU A 151 -4.26 16.17 -15.41
CA LEU A 151 -2.85 16.35 -15.74
C LEU A 151 -2.27 15.16 -16.50
N GLU A 152 -2.61 13.94 -16.11
CA GLU A 152 -2.20 12.73 -16.80
C GLU A 152 -2.77 12.67 -18.23
N ALA A 153 -4.04 13.09 -18.42
CA ALA A 153 -4.64 13.19 -19.75
C ALA A 153 -3.92 14.20 -20.65
N ILE A 154 -3.49 15.35 -20.11
CA ILE A 154 -2.73 16.35 -20.85
C ILE A 154 -1.35 15.82 -21.26
N ILE A 155 -0.64 15.13 -20.34
CA ILE A 155 0.69 14.55 -20.61
C ILE A 155 0.62 13.47 -21.70
N THR A 156 -0.48 12.69 -21.75
CA THR A 156 -0.67 11.65 -22.78
C THR A 156 -0.93 12.25 -24.16
N ILE A 157 -1.49 13.45 -24.26
CA ILE A 157 -1.76 14.14 -25.53
C ILE A 157 -0.49 14.80 -26.08
N ASP A 158 0.40 15.28 -25.20
CA ASP A 158 1.63 15.99 -25.57
C ASP A 158 2.85 15.07 -25.88
N THR A 159 2.71 13.75 -25.80
CA THR A 159 3.77 12.84 -26.27
C THR A 159 3.66 12.69 -27.80
N PRO A 160 4.55 13.32 -28.59
CA PRO A 160 4.55 13.11 -30.03
C PRO A 160 4.87 11.65 -30.33
N TYR A 161 4.00 11.02 -31.11
CA TYR A 161 4.24 9.70 -31.70
C TYR A 161 5.48 9.80 -32.60
N THR A 162 6.65 9.50 -32.07
CA THR A 162 7.83 9.27 -32.91
C THR A 162 7.68 7.89 -33.56
N ASN A 163 6.99 7.89 -34.69
CA ASN A 163 6.94 6.78 -35.62
C ASN A 163 8.34 6.60 -36.20
N PHE A 164 9.18 5.79 -35.56
CA PHE A 164 10.40 5.29 -36.21
C PHE A 164 10.00 4.28 -37.29
N GLY A 165 9.85 4.81 -38.50
CA GLY A 165 9.62 4.02 -39.70
C GLY A 165 10.70 2.94 -39.82
N LYS A 166 10.29 1.68 -39.82
CA LYS A 166 11.08 0.57 -40.34
C LYS A 166 11.41 0.85 -41.80
N LYS A 167 12.67 1.16 -42.10
CA LYS A 167 13.20 1.07 -43.47
C LYS A 167 13.22 -0.40 -43.86
N VAL A 168 12.27 -0.78 -44.69
CA VAL A 168 12.34 -2.04 -45.44
C VAL A 168 13.41 -1.86 -46.48
N ALA A 169 14.51 -2.58 -46.35
CA ALA A 169 15.50 -2.70 -47.43
C ALA A 169 14.89 -3.58 -48.54
N VAL A 170 14.57 -2.95 -49.65
CA VAL A 170 14.28 -3.69 -50.90
C VAL A 170 15.61 -4.07 -51.51
N SER A 171 15.91 -5.35 -51.48
CA SER A 171 16.97 -5.96 -52.27
C SER A 171 16.50 -6.01 -53.73
N SER A 172 17.17 -5.32 -54.62
CA SER A 172 17.01 -5.49 -56.07
C SER A 172 18.11 -6.37 -56.54
N ASP A 173 17.79 -7.61 -56.88
CA ASP A 173 18.60 -8.46 -57.75
C ASP A 173 18.18 -8.20 -59.19
N ALA A 174 19.15 -7.85 -60.00
CA ALA A 174 19.17 -8.03 -61.44
C ALA A 174 20.59 -8.43 -61.87
#